data_a1c7ad8cfcf8a1d053694cfc989c8e2b
#
_entry.id   a1c7ad8cfcf8a1d053694cfc989c8e2b
#
_cell.length_a   1.000
_cell.length_b   1.000
_cell.length_c   1.000
_cell.angle_alpha   90.00
_cell.angle_beta   90.00
_cell.angle_gamma   90.00
#
_symmetry.space_group_name_H-M   'P 1'
#
loop_
_entity.id
_entity.type
_entity.pdbx_description
1 polymer ?
#
loop_
_entity_poly.entity_id
_entity_poly.type
_entity_poly.pdbx_seq_one_letter_code
_entity_poly.pdbx_strand_id
1 'polypeptide(L)'
;MSSQPKPPSTAYRYLFMALLGLLVGVVATVMVARALQARRDPFPDSLMQVMAKQTDLLAANHARNRCTVPDSLPRLQSLRALSNDLETAFPGLKDDRRFIQHAGALRARLDQALSRTPGDCAALQAFNERIGEACKACHQDFR
;
A
#
# COMPACT_ATOMS: atom_id res chain seq x y z
N MET A 1 -9.25 47.16 51.79
CA MET A 1 -8.29 46.03 51.80
C MET A 1 -8.11 45.59 50.34
N SER A 2 -7.04 46.06 49.71
CA SER A 2 -6.75 45.71 48.28
C SER A 2 -5.94 44.42 48.27
N SER A 3 -6.55 43.33 47.77
CA SER A 3 -5.89 42.04 47.55
C SER A 3 -5.03 42.18 46.29
N GLN A 4 -3.71 42.32 46.44
CA GLN A 4 -2.78 42.25 45.29
C GLN A 4 -2.74 40.82 44.76
N PRO A 5 -2.87 40.60 43.43
CA PRO A 5 -2.77 39.27 42.85
C PRO A 5 -1.33 38.71 43.03
N LYS A 6 -1.22 37.55 43.61
CA LYS A 6 0.01 36.82 43.87
C LYS A 6 0.70 36.56 42.50
N PRO A 7 1.98 36.91 42.32
CA PRO A 7 2.66 36.69 41.05
C PRO A 7 2.72 35.15 40.74
N PRO A 8 2.58 34.74 39.47
CA PRO A 8 2.65 33.33 39.09
C PRO A 8 3.99 32.73 39.49
N SER A 9 3.94 31.53 40.11
CA SER A 9 5.15 30.86 40.59
C SER A 9 6.15 30.62 39.44
N THR A 10 7.45 30.77 39.72
CA THR A 10 8.52 30.58 38.75
C THR A 10 8.42 29.22 38.03
N ALA A 11 7.96 28.18 38.74
CA ALA A 11 7.69 26.84 38.20
C ALA A 11 6.65 26.84 37.07
N TYR A 12 5.57 27.64 37.21
CA TYR A 12 4.54 27.74 36.18
C TYR A 12 5.09 28.35 34.87
N ARG A 13 5.99 29.34 34.99
CA ARG A 13 6.64 29.96 33.82
C ARG A 13 7.52 28.97 33.07
N TYR A 14 8.29 28.15 33.79
CA TYR A 14 9.11 27.11 33.15
C TYR A 14 8.25 26.00 32.55
N LEU A 15 7.18 25.59 33.19
CA LEU A 15 6.23 24.63 32.66
C LEU A 15 5.60 25.14 31.34
N PHE A 16 5.16 26.40 31.34
CA PHE A 16 4.58 27.03 30.16
C PHE A 16 5.57 27.08 29.00
N MET A 17 6.82 27.47 29.24
CA MET A 17 7.87 27.52 28.22
C MET A 17 8.22 26.13 27.70
N ALA A 18 8.24 25.11 28.58
CA ALA A 18 8.47 23.71 28.17
C ALA A 18 7.34 23.17 27.30
N LEU A 19 6.08 23.44 27.65
CA LEU A 19 4.92 23.04 26.85
C LEU A 19 4.88 23.76 25.49
N LEU A 20 5.20 25.05 25.48
CA LEU A 20 5.27 25.82 24.24
C LEU A 20 6.39 25.28 23.31
N GLY A 21 7.57 25.01 23.88
CA GLY A 21 8.69 24.43 23.13
C GLY A 21 8.36 23.03 22.60
N LEU A 22 7.67 22.19 23.38
CA LEU A 22 7.19 20.89 22.95
C LEU A 22 6.21 21.01 21.77
N LEU A 23 5.23 21.92 21.88
CA LEU A 23 4.23 22.14 20.84
C LEU A 23 4.90 22.57 19.52
N VAL A 24 5.78 23.57 19.60
CA VAL A 24 6.53 24.05 18.42
C VAL A 24 7.39 22.94 17.82
N GLY A 25 8.08 22.17 18.66
CA GLY A 25 8.89 21.03 18.22
C GLY A 25 8.08 19.96 17.49
N VAL A 26 6.92 19.58 18.04
CA VAL A 26 6.02 18.61 17.39
C VAL A 26 5.53 19.14 16.04
N VAL A 27 5.06 20.39 15.99
CA VAL A 27 4.58 21.01 14.73
C VAL A 27 5.69 21.05 13.69
N ALA A 28 6.88 21.49 14.05
CA ALA A 28 8.03 21.56 13.15
C ALA A 28 8.41 20.16 12.63
N THR A 29 8.45 19.15 13.50
CA THR A 29 8.74 17.76 13.12
C THR A 29 7.72 17.23 12.13
N VAL A 30 6.42 17.44 12.37
CA VAL A 30 5.36 17.00 11.46
C VAL A 30 5.46 17.71 10.12
N MET A 31 5.74 19.03 10.10
CA MET A 31 5.89 19.79 8.84
C MET A 31 7.08 19.28 8.02
N VAL A 32 8.23 19.07 8.67
CA VAL A 32 9.42 18.53 7.99
C VAL A 32 9.16 17.12 7.47
N ALA A 33 8.56 16.25 8.28
CA ALA A 33 8.21 14.89 7.84
C ALA A 33 7.28 14.90 6.63
N ARG A 34 6.24 15.74 6.62
CA ARG A 34 5.33 15.91 5.47
C ARG A 34 6.03 16.47 4.24
N ALA A 35 6.93 17.44 4.41
CA ALA A 35 7.69 18.00 3.29
C ALA A 35 8.64 16.95 2.66
N LEU A 36 9.23 16.07 3.47
CA LEU A 36 10.06 14.97 2.99
C LEU A 36 9.23 13.89 2.27
N GLN A 37 8.06 13.57 2.81
CA GLN A 37 7.12 12.63 2.16
C GLN A 37 6.59 13.17 0.84
N ALA A 38 6.27 14.46 0.75
CA ALA A 38 5.78 15.10 -0.48
C ALA A 38 6.82 15.11 -1.62
N ARG A 39 8.10 14.89 -1.31
CA ARG A 39 9.17 14.75 -2.32
C ARG A 39 9.31 13.33 -2.87
N ARG A 40 8.68 12.34 -2.25
CA ARG A 40 8.65 10.96 -2.74
C ARG A 40 7.44 10.80 -3.64
N ASP A 41 7.66 10.19 -4.80
CA ASP A 41 6.54 9.78 -5.65
C ASP A 41 5.73 8.72 -4.89
N PRO A 42 4.46 8.98 -4.54
CA PRO A 42 3.62 8.02 -3.83
C PRO A 42 3.05 6.93 -4.74
N PHE A 43 3.24 7.03 -6.06
CA PHE A 43 2.59 6.16 -7.03
C PHE A 43 3.02 4.69 -6.88
N PRO A 44 4.32 4.34 -6.73
CA PRO A 44 4.73 2.95 -6.54
C PRO A 44 4.07 2.28 -5.33
N ASP A 45 4.09 2.96 -4.18
CA ASP A 45 3.50 2.45 -2.94
C ASP A 45 1.98 2.29 -3.07
N SER A 46 1.32 3.29 -3.68
CA SER A 46 -0.13 3.27 -3.91
C SER A 46 -0.54 2.14 -4.85
N LEU A 47 0.20 1.92 -5.93
CA LEU A 47 -0.03 0.82 -6.87
C LEU A 47 0.06 -0.53 -6.15
N MET A 48 1.13 -0.76 -5.38
CA MET A 48 1.32 -1.99 -4.61
C MET A 48 0.21 -2.20 -3.58
N GLN A 49 -0.21 -1.15 -2.87
CA GLN A 49 -1.31 -1.24 -1.90
C GLN A 49 -2.64 -1.61 -2.57
N VAL A 50 -2.95 -1.02 -3.74
CA VAL A 50 -4.17 -1.34 -4.47
C VAL A 50 -4.13 -2.77 -5.01
N MET A 51 -2.99 -3.22 -5.57
CA MET A 51 -2.81 -4.60 -6.03
C MET A 51 -2.96 -5.60 -4.87
N ALA A 52 -2.33 -5.35 -3.73
CA ALA A 52 -2.48 -6.16 -2.53
C ALA A 52 -3.95 -6.21 -2.08
N LYS A 53 -4.66 -5.08 -2.10
CA LYS A 53 -6.08 -5.04 -1.75
C LYS A 53 -6.95 -5.89 -2.69
N GLN A 54 -6.65 -5.92 -3.99
CA GLN A 54 -7.40 -6.77 -4.93
C GLN A 54 -7.16 -8.27 -4.66
N THR A 55 -5.92 -8.66 -4.35
CA THR A 55 -5.62 -10.06 -3.97
C THR A 55 -6.28 -10.45 -2.65
N ASP A 56 -6.28 -9.56 -1.64
CA ASP A 56 -6.98 -9.78 -0.38
C ASP A 56 -8.49 -9.98 -0.57
N LEU A 57 -9.09 -9.21 -1.49
CA LEU A 57 -10.52 -9.35 -1.81
C LEU A 57 -10.83 -10.69 -2.49
N LEU A 58 -9.94 -11.20 -3.34
CA LEU A 58 -10.07 -12.55 -3.91
C LEU A 58 -9.95 -13.62 -2.82
N ALA A 59 -9.00 -13.49 -1.91
CA ALA A 59 -8.86 -14.40 -0.77
C ALA A 59 -10.09 -14.34 0.14
N ALA A 60 -10.63 -13.15 0.41
CA ALA A 60 -11.85 -12.96 1.20
C ALA A 60 -13.09 -13.55 0.52
N ASN A 61 -13.19 -13.49 -0.82
CA ASN A 61 -14.24 -14.16 -1.57
C ASN A 61 -14.17 -15.68 -1.36
N HIS A 62 -12.99 -16.26 -1.50
CA HIS A 62 -12.77 -17.70 -1.22
C HIS A 62 -13.19 -18.06 0.21
N ALA A 63 -12.72 -17.32 1.22
CA ALA A 63 -13.05 -17.57 2.63
C ALA A 63 -14.56 -17.49 2.94
N ARG A 64 -15.32 -16.77 2.12
CA ARG A 64 -16.79 -16.60 2.24
C ARG A 64 -17.57 -17.51 1.32
N ASN A 65 -16.93 -18.47 0.65
CA ASN A 65 -17.54 -19.35 -0.37
C ASN A 65 -18.21 -18.57 -1.54
N ARG A 66 -17.70 -17.37 -1.84
CA ARG A 66 -18.11 -16.53 -2.97
C ARG A 66 -17.12 -16.70 -4.12
N CYS A 67 -17.24 -17.82 -4.83
CA CYS A 67 -16.24 -18.26 -5.81
C CYS A 67 -16.81 -18.28 -7.25
N THR A 68 -17.90 -17.57 -7.50
CA THR A 68 -18.48 -17.51 -8.84
C THR A 68 -17.69 -16.59 -9.76
N VAL A 69 -17.87 -16.73 -11.08
CA VAL A 69 -17.23 -15.84 -12.06
C VAL A 69 -17.53 -14.36 -11.79
N PRO A 70 -18.78 -13.94 -11.52
CA PRO A 70 -19.08 -12.54 -11.17
C PRO A 70 -18.37 -12.04 -9.90
N ASP A 71 -18.08 -12.92 -8.94
CA ASP A 71 -17.35 -12.52 -7.72
C ASP A 71 -15.86 -12.26 -7.97
N SER A 72 -15.25 -13.00 -8.90
CA SER A 72 -13.79 -12.99 -9.15
C SER A 72 -13.39 -12.07 -10.31
N LEU A 73 -14.16 -12.03 -11.39
CA LEU A 73 -13.83 -11.34 -12.63
C LEU A 73 -13.46 -9.86 -12.45
N PRO A 74 -14.20 -9.03 -11.68
CA PRO A 74 -13.86 -7.62 -11.54
C PRO A 74 -12.50 -7.41 -10.85
N ARG A 75 -12.10 -8.32 -9.94
CA ARG A 75 -10.82 -8.25 -9.23
C ARG A 75 -9.68 -8.64 -10.14
N LEU A 76 -9.88 -9.67 -10.97
CA LEU A 76 -8.89 -10.09 -11.97
C LEU A 76 -8.66 -9.00 -13.02
N GLN A 77 -9.72 -8.37 -13.52
CA GLN A 77 -9.62 -7.25 -14.45
C GLN A 77 -8.85 -6.07 -13.85
N SER A 78 -9.15 -5.72 -12.59
CA SER A 78 -8.44 -4.66 -11.88
C SER A 78 -6.94 -4.98 -11.72
N LEU A 79 -6.59 -6.20 -11.28
CA LEU A 79 -5.21 -6.64 -11.15
C LEU A 79 -4.48 -6.61 -12.50
N ARG A 80 -5.15 -7.06 -13.57
CA ARG A 80 -4.56 -7.04 -14.91
C ARG A 80 -4.31 -5.63 -15.41
N ALA A 81 -5.25 -4.71 -15.22
CA ALA A 81 -5.08 -3.30 -15.57
C ALA A 81 -3.92 -2.67 -14.80
N LEU A 82 -3.90 -2.83 -13.46
CA LEU A 82 -2.84 -2.30 -12.60
C LEU A 82 -1.44 -2.86 -12.94
N SER A 83 -1.36 -4.10 -13.41
CA SER A 83 -0.08 -4.71 -13.80
C SER A 83 0.58 -4.07 -15.04
N ASN A 84 -0.16 -3.25 -15.81
CA ASN A 84 0.40 -2.48 -16.92
C ASN A 84 1.20 -1.26 -16.44
N ASP A 85 0.94 -0.79 -15.22
CA ASP A 85 1.58 0.41 -14.68
C ASP A 85 2.88 0.10 -13.91
N LEU A 86 3.30 -1.18 -13.83
CA LEU A 86 4.48 -1.58 -13.07
C LEU A 86 5.75 -0.87 -13.54
N GLU A 87 6.02 -0.85 -14.84
CA GLU A 87 7.21 -0.20 -15.40
C GLU A 87 7.15 1.34 -15.25
N THR A 88 5.95 1.91 -15.27
CA THR A 88 5.73 3.34 -15.04
C THR A 88 5.94 3.70 -13.56
N ALA A 89 5.46 2.85 -12.66
CA ALA A 89 5.60 3.05 -11.21
C ALA A 89 7.06 2.90 -10.74
N PHE A 90 7.83 2.04 -11.40
CA PHE A 90 9.23 1.74 -11.04
C PHE A 90 10.19 2.10 -12.18
N PRO A 91 10.34 3.39 -12.54
CA PRO A 91 11.14 3.81 -13.69
C PRO A 91 12.61 3.41 -13.59
N GLY A 92 13.14 3.24 -12.37
CA GLY A 92 14.50 2.75 -12.13
C GLY A 92 14.70 1.26 -12.42
N LEU A 93 13.62 0.48 -12.57
CA LEU A 93 13.64 -0.96 -12.83
C LEU A 93 13.15 -1.32 -14.25
N LYS A 94 12.67 -0.35 -15.02
CA LYS A 94 12.04 -0.58 -16.33
C LYS A 94 12.93 -1.35 -17.33
N ASP A 95 14.25 -1.24 -17.21
CA ASP A 95 15.24 -1.87 -18.08
C ASP A 95 15.90 -3.11 -17.42
N ASP A 96 15.53 -3.45 -16.18
CA ASP A 96 16.00 -4.65 -15.51
C ASP A 96 15.27 -5.88 -16.04
N ARG A 97 16.04 -6.84 -16.59
CA ARG A 97 15.48 -8.06 -17.20
C ARG A 97 14.67 -8.90 -16.22
N ARG A 98 15.09 -9.00 -14.96
CA ARG A 98 14.37 -9.79 -13.95
C ARG A 98 13.05 -9.14 -13.60
N PHE A 99 13.03 -7.80 -13.46
CA PHE A 99 11.81 -7.05 -13.22
C PHE A 99 10.80 -7.24 -14.36
N ILE A 100 11.26 -7.10 -15.62
CA ILE A 100 10.43 -7.32 -16.82
C ILE A 100 9.89 -8.75 -16.85
N GLN A 101 10.70 -9.75 -16.51
CA GLN A 101 10.27 -11.15 -16.43
C GLN A 101 9.18 -11.38 -15.38
N HIS A 102 9.34 -10.82 -14.15
CA HIS A 102 8.34 -10.94 -13.10
C HIS A 102 7.03 -10.24 -13.48
N ALA A 103 7.11 -9.02 -14.01
CA ALA A 103 5.94 -8.27 -14.49
C ALA A 103 5.23 -9.01 -15.63
N GLY A 104 5.99 -9.53 -16.60
CA GLY A 104 5.46 -10.32 -17.71
C GLY A 104 4.81 -11.63 -17.25
N ALA A 105 5.42 -12.35 -16.31
CA ALA A 105 4.87 -13.58 -15.75
C ALA A 105 3.58 -13.32 -14.97
N LEU A 106 3.49 -12.22 -14.23
CA LEU A 106 2.27 -11.81 -13.54
C LEU A 106 1.15 -11.54 -14.55
N ARG A 107 1.42 -10.73 -15.59
CA ARG A 107 0.45 -10.43 -16.65
C ARG A 107 -0.05 -11.70 -17.36
N ALA A 108 0.85 -12.61 -17.71
CA ALA A 108 0.48 -13.88 -18.36
C ALA A 108 -0.44 -14.73 -17.48
N ARG A 109 -0.19 -14.80 -16.17
CA ARG A 109 -1.07 -15.53 -15.23
C ARG A 109 -2.45 -14.88 -15.12
N LEU A 110 -2.51 -13.54 -15.10
CA LEU A 110 -3.77 -12.81 -15.07
C LEU A 110 -4.55 -12.95 -16.39
N ASP A 111 -3.89 -12.93 -17.53
CA ASP A 111 -4.50 -13.16 -18.84
C ASP A 111 -5.06 -14.59 -18.94
N GLN A 112 -4.32 -15.59 -18.42
CA GLN A 112 -4.81 -16.96 -18.33
C GLN A 112 -6.07 -17.06 -17.44
N ALA A 113 -6.08 -16.37 -16.29
CA ALA A 113 -7.24 -16.37 -15.40
C ALA A 113 -8.42 -15.62 -16.01
N LEU A 114 -8.22 -14.58 -16.80
CA LEU A 114 -9.29 -13.87 -17.51
C LEU A 114 -9.87 -14.70 -18.66
N SER A 115 -9.04 -15.48 -19.36
CA SER A 115 -9.51 -16.38 -20.43
C SER A 115 -10.29 -17.58 -19.90
N ARG A 116 -10.01 -18.00 -18.66
CA ARG A 116 -10.71 -19.08 -17.96
C ARG A 116 -10.89 -18.66 -16.50
N THR A 117 -11.84 -17.74 -16.28
CA THR A 117 -12.11 -17.20 -14.95
C THR A 117 -12.49 -18.31 -13.97
N PRO A 118 -11.84 -18.35 -12.77
CA PRO A 118 -12.23 -19.29 -11.72
C PRO A 118 -13.72 -19.20 -11.40
N GLY A 119 -14.42 -20.31 -11.52
CA GLY A 119 -15.88 -20.37 -11.31
C GLY A 119 -16.27 -21.21 -10.10
N ASP A 120 -15.29 -21.77 -9.39
CA ASP A 120 -15.46 -22.56 -8.16
C ASP A 120 -14.35 -22.24 -7.16
N CYS A 121 -14.54 -22.65 -5.89
CA CYS A 121 -13.61 -22.31 -4.81
C CYS A 121 -12.25 -23.01 -4.94
N ALA A 122 -12.18 -24.20 -5.50
CA ALA A 122 -10.91 -24.90 -5.68
C ALA A 122 -10.05 -24.19 -6.75
N ALA A 123 -10.65 -23.79 -7.86
CA ALA A 123 -9.99 -23.02 -8.91
C ALA A 123 -9.54 -21.64 -8.41
N LEU A 124 -10.37 -20.94 -7.60
CA LEU A 124 -10.04 -19.64 -7.02
C LEU A 124 -8.90 -19.78 -6.00
N GLN A 125 -8.88 -20.80 -5.16
CA GLN A 125 -7.79 -21.06 -4.23
C GLN A 125 -6.48 -21.29 -4.98
N ALA A 126 -6.46 -22.19 -5.95
CA ALA A 126 -5.27 -22.49 -6.75
C ALA A 126 -4.76 -21.26 -7.52
N PHE A 127 -5.65 -20.34 -7.92
CA PHE A 127 -5.26 -19.07 -8.51
C PHE A 127 -4.62 -18.13 -7.47
N ASN A 128 -5.25 -17.98 -6.29
CA ASN A 128 -4.72 -17.10 -5.22
C ASN A 128 -3.32 -17.53 -4.77
N GLU A 129 -3.08 -18.83 -4.64
CA GLU A 129 -1.76 -19.40 -4.30
C GLU A 129 -0.71 -19.01 -5.36
N ARG A 130 -1.01 -19.24 -6.65
CA ARG A 130 -0.10 -18.93 -7.76
C ARG A 130 0.21 -17.43 -7.90
N ILE A 131 -0.77 -16.57 -7.66
CA ILE A 131 -0.54 -15.11 -7.66
C ILE A 131 0.30 -14.71 -6.45
N GLY A 132 0.00 -15.25 -5.26
CA GLY A 132 0.79 -15.00 -4.05
C GLY A 132 2.26 -15.38 -4.23
N GLU A 133 2.55 -16.54 -4.84
CA GLU A 133 3.90 -16.97 -5.18
C GLU A 133 4.59 -16.00 -6.16
N ALA A 134 3.87 -15.51 -7.19
CA ALA A 134 4.42 -14.55 -8.14
C ALA A 134 4.78 -13.22 -7.47
N CYS A 135 3.90 -12.70 -6.61
CA CYS A 135 4.15 -11.49 -5.84
C CYS A 135 5.36 -11.67 -4.91
N LYS A 136 5.43 -12.81 -4.20
CA LYS A 136 6.54 -13.13 -3.31
C LYS A 136 7.87 -13.22 -4.04
N ALA A 137 7.90 -13.91 -5.19
CA ALA A 137 9.11 -14.05 -5.99
C ALA A 137 9.66 -12.70 -6.47
N CYS A 138 8.79 -11.81 -6.99
CA CYS A 138 9.18 -10.48 -7.37
C CYS A 138 9.72 -9.67 -6.18
N HIS A 139 9.04 -9.69 -5.04
CA HIS A 139 9.46 -8.97 -3.84
C HIS A 139 10.72 -9.54 -3.17
N GLN A 140 11.12 -10.77 -3.46
CA GLN A 140 12.42 -11.31 -3.01
C GLN A 140 13.58 -10.66 -3.75
N ASP A 141 13.38 -10.32 -5.04
CA ASP A 141 14.42 -9.71 -5.86
C ASP A 141 14.48 -8.17 -5.73
N PHE A 142 13.34 -7.51 -5.43
CA PHE A 142 13.17 -6.05 -5.54
C PHE A 142 12.57 -5.41 -4.28
N ARG A 143 12.95 -5.86 -3.12
CA ARG A 143 12.49 -5.30 -1.83
C ARG A 143 13.49 -4.33 -1.22
#